data_e24e8c1a82dc4f7b8a00e626c3349cf7
#
_entry.id   e24e8c1a82dc4f7b8a00e626c3349cf7
#
_cell.length_a   1.000
_cell.length_b   1.000
_cell.length_c   1.000
_cell.angle_alpha   90.00
_cell.angle_beta   90.00
_cell.angle_gamma   90.00
#
_symmetry.space_group_name_H-M   'P 1'
#
loop_
_entity.id
_entity.type
_entity.pdbx_description
1 polymer ?
#
loop_
_entity_poly.entity_id
_entity_poly.type
_entity_poly.pdbx_seq_one_letter_code
_entity_poly.pdbx_strand_id
1 'polypeptide(L)'
;MKRMLSGIKPTGRVTLGNYIGAIKPFVSYQDEYEMIVFVANLHSMTIYQEPKDLSDVLEHAQLGWYLGCMVSMGELSRMTQYKDKASKLKKDESIGAGIFNYPSLMNADILIYDPDYVPVGEDQKQHCELARDIAERFNNRYSETFKLPEPLVPKVGGRIMDLQNPTKKMSKSDETGKGCIYILDDINVSKKKIMSAVTDSDNAIYYDVKNKPGISNLLTIYSILSGESIDALVERYQGVGYGQFKKDLAEVVGNELQKIHDKYNEINQGNYIDTILNEGADKARYMARKKLAKVERKIGITIKK
;
A
#
# COMPACT_ATOMS: atom_id res chain seq x y z
N MET A 1 -0.38 22.92 7.09
CA MET A 1 -1.04 21.73 6.54
C MET A 1 -0.55 20.52 7.33
N LYS A 2 -1.43 19.57 7.66
CA LYS A 2 -1.01 18.31 8.31
C LYS A 2 -0.29 17.44 7.28
N ARG A 3 0.66 16.62 7.74
CA ARG A 3 1.47 15.77 6.88
C ARG A 3 0.92 14.35 6.84
N MET A 4 0.87 13.78 5.64
CA MET A 4 0.50 12.39 5.41
C MET A 4 1.64 11.66 4.71
N LEU A 5 1.99 10.48 5.20
CA LEU A 5 3.08 9.67 4.65
C LEU A 5 2.57 8.31 4.19
N SER A 6 2.96 7.90 3.00
CA SER A 6 2.71 6.54 2.50
C SER A 6 3.91 5.98 1.76
N GLY A 7 4.05 4.65 1.75
CA GLY A 7 5.11 3.95 1.05
C GLY A 7 4.55 2.96 0.03
N ILE A 8 5.19 2.88 -1.13
CA ILE A 8 4.87 1.90 -2.17
C ILE A 8 6.06 0.96 -2.34
N LYS A 9 5.83 -0.35 -2.20
CA LYS A 9 6.86 -1.35 -2.48
C LYS A 9 7.05 -1.49 -3.98
N PRO A 10 8.27 -1.32 -4.55
CA PRO A 10 8.52 -1.31 -6.00
C PRO A 10 8.59 -2.69 -6.64
N THR A 11 8.03 -3.72 -6.02
CA THR A 11 8.09 -5.09 -6.54
C THR A 11 6.83 -5.49 -7.29
N GLY A 12 7.01 -6.09 -8.47
CA GLY A 12 5.94 -6.61 -9.31
C GLY A 12 5.09 -5.52 -9.97
N ARG A 13 4.14 -5.97 -10.79
CA ARG A 13 3.24 -5.09 -11.55
C ARG A 13 2.11 -4.56 -10.65
N VAL A 14 1.72 -3.31 -10.83
CA VAL A 14 0.62 -2.70 -10.06
C VAL A 14 -0.72 -3.26 -10.53
N THR A 15 -1.51 -3.77 -9.58
CA THR A 15 -2.84 -4.31 -9.86
C THR A 15 -3.93 -3.24 -9.71
N LEU A 16 -5.11 -3.48 -10.29
CA LEU A 16 -6.30 -2.66 -10.07
C LEU A 16 -6.62 -2.55 -8.57
N GLY A 17 -6.43 -3.63 -7.81
CA GLY A 17 -6.60 -3.62 -6.35
C GLY A 17 -5.60 -2.72 -5.62
N ASN A 18 -4.34 -2.64 -6.08
CA ASN A 18 -3.35 -1.69 -5.53
C ASN A 18 -3.72 -0.25 -5.90
N TYR A 19 -4.16 -0.03 -7.13
CA TYR A 19 -4.60 1.28 -7.60
C TYR A 19 -5.79 1.79 -6.77
N ILE A 20 -6.84 1.02 -6.67
CA ILE A 20 -8.06 1.39 -5.93
C ILE A 20 -7.79 1.53 -4.42
N GLY A 21 -7.04 0.59 -3.84
CA GLY A 21 -6.83 0.52 -2.40
C GLY A 21 -5.78 1.47 -1.83
N ALA A 22 -4.87 1.98 -2.69
CA ALA A 22 -3.77 2.83 -2.24
C ALA A 22 -3.56 4.07 -3.12
N ILE A 23 -3.32 3.91 -4.43
CA ILE A 23 -2.86 5.02 -5.28
C ILE A 23 -3.97 6.06 -5.49
N LYS A 24 -5.18 5.63 -5.83
CA LYS A 24 -6.31 6.53 -6.07
C LYS A 24 -6.67 7.38 -4.84
N PRO A 25 -6.70 6.84 -3.60
CA PRO A 25 -6.83 7.65 -2.39
C PRO A 25 -5.71 8.69 -2.20
N PHE A 26 -4.45 8.39 -2.56
CA PHE A 26 -3.37 9.38 -2.43
C PHE A 26 -3.63 10.63 -3.28
N VAL A 27 -4.17 10.45 -4.49
CA VAL A 27 -4.53 11.57 -5.37
C VAL A 27 -5.60 12.45 -4.72
N SER A 28 -6.58 11.87 -4.01
CA SER A 28 -7.61 12.66 -3.33
C SER A 28 -7.12 13.38 -2.08
N TYR A 29 -6.06 12.90 -1.43
CA TYR A 29 -5.52 13.51 -0.22
C TYR A 29 -4.53 14.66 -0.50
N GLN A 30 -3.97 14.76 -1.70
CA GLN A 30 -2.91 15.73 -2.01
C GLN A 30 -3.35 17.20 -1.88
N ASP A 31 -4.65 17.48 -2.00
CA ASP A 31 -5.19 18.83 -1.89
C ASP A 31 -5.43 19.26 -0.43
N GLU A 32 -5.55 18.28 0.48
CA GLU A 32 -5.84 18.52 1.91
C GLU A 32 -4.62 18.36 2.80
N TYR A 33 -3.61 17.57 2.37
CA TYR A 33 -2.45 17.20 3.17
C TYR A 33 -1.13 17.48 2.45
N GLU A 34 -0.09 17.73 3.22
CA GLU A 34 1.30 17.65 2.72
C GLU A 34 1.64 16.16 2.52
N MET A 35 1.46 15.67 1.28
CA MET A 35 1.69 14.26 0.96
C MET A 35 3.17 13.97 0.73
N ILE A 36 3.68 12.96 1.43
CA ILE A 36 4.96 12.32 1.12
C ILE A 36 4.65 10.88 0.70
N VAL A 37 4.96 10.56 -0.56
CA VAL A 37 4.86 9.19 -1.08
C VAL A 37 6.27 8.74 -1.46
N PHE A 38 6.74 7.67 -0.84
CA PHE A 38 8.09 7.15 -1.11
C PHE A 38 8.07 5.73 -1.65
N VAL A 39 9.12 5.37 -2.37
CA VAL A 39 9.34 4.02 -2.87
C VAL A 39 10.17 3.26 -1.83
N ALA A 40 9.57 2.24 -1.21
CA ALA A 40 10.16 1.49 -0.09
C ALA A 40 11.15 0.42 -0.59
N ASN A 41 12.32 0.85 -1.09
CA ASN A 41 13.32 -0.03 -1.69
C ASN A 41 13.94 -1.00 -0.69
N LEU A 42 14.34 -0.57 0.51
CA LEU A 42 14.94 -1.45 1.54
C LEU A 42 14.00 -2.59 1.96
N HIS A 43 12.69 -2.36 1.94
CA HIS A 43 11.69 -3.41 2.19
C HIS A 43 11.69 -4.49 1.09
N SER A 44 12.19 -4.19 -0.10
CA SER A 44 12.31 -5.17 -1.18
C SER A 44 13.39 -6.21 -0.90
N MET A 45 14.42 -5.87 -0.13
CA MET A 45 15.53 -6.76 0.24
C MET A 45 15.14 -7.91 1.18
N THR A 46 13.93 -7.87 1.75
CA THR A 46 13.40 -8.99 2.57
C THR A 46 13.13 -10.26 1.76
N ILE A 47 13.15 -10.16 0.43
CA ILE A 47 13.05 -11.25 -0.54
C ILE A 47 14.15 -11.01 -1.57
N TYR A 48 14.76 -12.09 -2.10
CA TYR A 48 15.78 -11.96 -3.15
C TYR A 48 15.25 -11.11 -4.32
N GLN A 49 16.05 -10.15 -4.75
CA GLN A 49 15.81 -9.27 -5.90
C GLN A 49 17.04 -9.27 -6.80
N GLU A 50 16.82 -9.23 -8.11
CA GLU A 50 17.91 -8.94 -9.03
C GLU A 50 18.53 -7.56 -8.73
N PRO A 51 19.85 -7.39 -8.86
CA PRO A 51 20.50 -6.10 -8.64
C PRO A 51 19.87 -5.03 -9.53
N LYS A 52 19.30 -4.01 -8.88
CA LYS A 52 18.75 -2.80 -9.51
C LYS A 52 19.28 -1.61 -8.76
N ASP A 53 19.27 -0.45 -9.40
CA ASP A 53 19.65 0.80 -8.76
C ASP A 53 18.66 1.10 -7.61
N LEU A 54 19.08 0.76 -6.40
CA LEU A 54 18.37 1.07 -5.17
C LEU A 54 18.91 2.41 -4.67
N SER A 55 18.28 3.51 -5.09
CA SER A 55 18.55 4.83 -4.53
C SER A 55 17.75 5.00 -3.24
N ASP A 56 18.34 4.62 -2.14
CA ASP A 56 17.68 4.74 -0.83
C ASP A 56 18.33 5.82 0.04
N VAL A 57 17.57 6.31 0.99
CA VAL A 57 18.05 7.29 1.97
C VAL A 57 18.66 6.53 3.14
N LEU A 58 19.99 6.55 3.26
CA LEU A 58 20.76 5.81 4.29
C LEU A 58 20.27 6.09 5.70
N GLU A 59 19.75 7.27 5.95
CA GLU A 59 19.22 7.73 7.22
C GLU A 59 18.08 6.86 7.75
N HIS A 60 17.31 6.21 6.88
CA HIS A 60 16.26 5.25 7.25
C HIS A 60 16.83 4.01 7.93
N ALA A 61 17.88 3.42 7.34
CA ALA A 61 18.53 2.24 7.91
C ALA A 61 19.17 2.56 9.26
N GLN A 62 19.81 3.72 9.38
CA GLN A 62 20.44 4.15 10.62
C GLN A 62 19.41 4.41 11.72
N LEU A 63 18.33 5.14 11.42
CA LEU A 63 17.23 5.31 12.36
C LEU A 63 16.57 3.97 12.71
N GLY A 64 16.40 3.08 11.72
CA GLY A 64 15.86 1.74 11.93
C GLY A 64 16.64 0.94 12.96
N TRP A 65 17.96 1.05 12.96
CA TRP A 65 18.82 0.46 13.99
C TRP A 65 18.55 1.08 15.38
N TYR A 66 18.51 2.40 15.49
CA TYR A 66 18.27 3.07 16.78
C TYR A 66 16.91 2.70 17.37
N LEU A 67 15.87 2.70 16.55
CA LEU A 67 14.53 2.31 16.98
C LEU A 67 14.42 0.80 17.25
N GLY A 68 15.14 -0.02 16.49
CA GLY A 68 15.24 -1.46 16.70
C GLY A 68 15.79 -1.83 18.08
N CYS A 69 16.72 -1.02 18.62
CA CYS A 69 17.22 -1.18 19.99
C CYS A 69 16.16 -0.85 21.08
N MET A 70 15.03 -0.30 20.69
CA MET A 70 13.93 0.05 21.61
C MET A 70 12.72 -0.87 21.49
N VAL A 71 12.75 -1.81 20.56
CA VAL A 71 11.73 -2.84 20.36
C VAL A 71 12.16 -4.14 21.01
N SER A 72 11.25 -4.81 21.70
CA SER A 72 11.52 -6.12 22.27
C SER A 72 11.31 -7.24 21.25
N MET A 73 12.04 -8.36 21.43
CA MET A 73 11.83 -9.58 20.65
C MET A 73 10.37 -10.08 20.74
N GLY A 74 9.74 -9.89 21.91
CA GLY A 74 8.34 -10.25 22.13
C GLY A 74 7.36 -9.40 21.31
N GLU A 75 7.62 -8.13 21.10
CA GLU A 75 6.80 -7.27 20.22
C GLU A 75 6.92 -7.71 18.78
N LEU A 76 8.13 -7.88 18.27
CA LEU A 76 8.37 -8.32 16.89
C LEU A 76 7.78 -9.72 16.61
N SER A 77 7.90 -10.66 17.52
CA SER A 77 7.35 -12.02 17.36
C SER A 77 5.82 -12.07 17.39
N ARG A 78 5.15 -11.06 17.95
CA ARG A 78 3.69 -10.95 17.96
C ARG A 78 3.13 -10.32 16.70
N MET A 79 3.96 -9.72 15.83
CA MET A 79 3.51 -9.11 14.58
C MET A 79 2.80 -10.12 13.68
N THR A 80 1.58 -9.79 13.26
CA THR A 80 0.74 -10.67 12.42
C THR A 80 1.40 -11.02 11.10
N GLN A 81 2.04 -10.06 10.46
CA GLN A 81 2.79 -10.26 9.21
C GLN A 81 3.98 -11.22 9.37
N TYR A 82 4.68 -11.16 10.51
CA TYR A 82 5.75 -12.11 10.80
C TYR A 82 5.19 -13.53 10.95
N LYS A 83 4.12 -13.69 11.73
CA LYS A 83 3.47 -15.00 11.94
C LYS A 83 2.94 -15.57 10.62
N ASP A 84 2.30 -14.77 9.79
CA ASP A 84 1.76 -15.19 8.49
C ASP A 84 2.88 -15.67 7.54
N LYS A 85 4.00 -14.95 7.49
CA LYS A 85 5.16 -15.36 6.67
C LYS A 85 5.85 -16.60 7.24
N ALA A 86 6.00 -16.66 8.56
CA ALA A 86 6.59 -17.81 9.22
C ALA A 86 5.79 -19.10 9.01
N SER A 87 4.45 -19.01 9.03
CA SER A 87 3.57 -20.16 8.84
C SER A 87 3.55 -20.71 7.41
N LYS A 88 3.98 -19.93 6.42
CA LYS A 88 4.02 -20.29 4.99
C LYS A 88 5.34 -20.95 4.57
N LEU A 89 6.36 -20.95 5.44
CA LEU A 89 7.65 -21.56 5.14
C LEU A 89 7.57 -23.09 5.19
N LYS A 90 8.25 -23.72 4.25
CA LYS A 90 8.44 -25.19 4.26
C LYS A 90 9.39 -25.59 5.39
N LYS A 91 9.36 -26.87 5.79
CA LYS A 91 10.13 -27.40 6.93
C LYS A 91 11.64 -27.11 6.89
N ASP A 92 12.21 -26.93 5.70
CA ASP A 92 13.64 -26.73 5.48
C ASP A 92 14.02 -25.27 5.14
N GLU A 93 13.05 -24.34 5.16
CA GLU A 93 13.29 -22.92 4.89
C GLU A 93 13.48 -22.14 6.18
N SER A 94 14.61 -21.43 6.29
CA SER A 94 14.88 -20.55 7.43
C SER A 94 14.24 -19.17 7.23
N ILE A 95 13.72 -18.60 8.31
CA ILE A 95 13.23 -17.22 8.31
C ILE A 95 14.43 -16.28 8.34
N GLY A 96 14.59 -15.46 7.31
CA GLY A 96 15.64 -14.43 7.29
C GLY A 96 15.40 -13.37 8.40
N ALA A 97 16.47 -12.94 9.06
CA ALA A 97 16.42 -11.88 10.09
C ALA A 97 15.74 -10.58 9.58
N GLY A 98 15.84 -10.29 8.28
CA GLY A 98 15.17 -9.14 7.66
C GLY A 98 13.65 -9.20 7.78
N ILE A 99 13.04 -10.40 7.69
CA ILE A 99 11.58 -10.55 7.86
C ILE A 99 11.17 -10.31 9.33
N PHE A 100 12.02 -10.65 10.28
CA PHE A 100 11.78 -10.41 11.69
C PHE A 100 11.95 -8.93 12.05
N ASN A 101 12.97 -8.26 11.49
CA ASN A 101 13.35 -6.91 11.86
C ASN A 101 12.70 -5.82 10.99
N TYR A 102 12.03 -6.16 9.85
CA TYR A 102 11.48 -5.14 8.97
C TYR A 102 10.45 -4.20 9.64
N PRO A 103 9.71 -4.56 10.70
CA PRO A 103 8.85 -3.60 11.39
C PRO A 103 9.64 -2.42 11.98
N SER A 104 10.88 -2.66 12.46
CA SER A 104 11.74 -1.58 12.96
C SER A 104 12.17 -0.62 11.85
N LEU A 105 12.45 -1.12 10.64
CA LEU A 105 12.73 -0.29 9.47
C LEU A 105 11.48 0.50 9.05
N MET A 106 10.31 -0.12 9.03
CA MET A 106 9.06 0.58 8.72
C MET A 106 8.75 1.68 9.73
N ASN A 107 9.04 1.47 11.02
CA ASN A 107 8.90 2.51 12.04
C ASN A 107 9.83 3.70 11.76
N ALA A 108 11.06 3.44 11.30
CA ALA A 108 11.99 4.50 10.89
C ALA A 108 11.47 5.25 9.66
N ASP A 109 10.97 4.55 8.64
CA ASP A 109 10.37 5.15 7.45
C ASP A 109 9.23 6.11 7.79
N ILE A 110 8.42 5.74 8.78
CA ILE A 110 7.31 6.57 9.26
C ILE A 110 7.84 7.75 10.09
N LEU A 111 8.62 7.48 11.12
CA LEU A 111 8.96 8.49 12.15
C LEU A 111 9.97 9.53 11.67
N ILE A 112 10.78 9.22 10.64
CA ILE A 112 11.80 10.13 10.14
C ILE A 112 11.22 11.39 9.50
N TYR A 113 9.97 11.33 9.02
CA TYR A 113 9.26 12.44 8.36
C TYR A 113 8.23 13.14 9.25
N ASP A 114 8.05 12.71 10.51
CA ASP A 114 7.04 13.28 11.43
C ASP A 114 5.63 13.40 10.82
N PRO A 115 5.05 12.35 10.24
CA PRO A 115 3.71 12.46 9.71
C PRO A 115 2.66 12.61 10.81
N ASP A 116 1.58 13.31 10.50
CA ASP A 116 0.40 13.35 11.35
C ASP A 116 -0.48 12.11 11.08
N TYR A 117 -0.55 11.67 9.80
CA TYR A 117 -1.35 10.52 9.37
C TYR A 117 -0.55 9.56 8.49
N VAL A 118 -0.89 8.27 8.61
CA VAL A 118 -0.37 7.20 7.74
C VAL A 118 -1.56 6.41 7.19
N PRO A 119 -1.91 6.58 5.90
CA PRO A 119 -2.97 5.79 5.27
C PRO A 119 -2.49 4.34 5.12
N VAL A 120 -3.16 3.43 5.77
CA VAL A 120 -2.81 2.01 5.83
C VAL A 120 -4.02 1.11 5.64
N GLY A 121 -3.84 -0.06 5.04
CA GLY A 121 -4.82 -1.13 5.12
C GLY A 121 -4.89 -1.72 6.53
N GLU A 122 -5.96 -2.43 6.86
CA GLU A 122 -6.13 -3.09 8.16
C GLU A 122 -4.96 -4.00 8.53
N ASP A 123 -4.36 -4.66 7.55
CA ASP A 123 -3.20 -5.54 7.73
C ASP A 123 -1.91 -4.81 8.11
N GLN A 124 -1.84 -3.49 7.90
CA GLN A 124 -0.69 -2.64 8.25
C GLN A 124 -0.93 -1.76 9.48
N LYS A 125 -2.15 -1.74 10.02
CA LYS A 125 -2.52 -0.94 11.19
C LYS A 125 -1.61 -1.24 12.39
N GLN A 126 -1.34 -2.52 12.65
CA GLN A 126 -0.47 -2.96 13.74
C GLN A 126 0.96 -2.40 13.64
N HIS A 127 1.49 -2.21 12.42
CA HIS A 127 2.80 -1.58 12.24
C HIS A 127 2.79 -0.09 12.60
N CYS A 128 1.71 0.61 12.24
CA CYS A 128 1.55 2.02 12.61
C CYS A 128 1.36 2.19 14.13
N GLU A 129 0.64 1.28 14.77
CA GLU A 129 0.52 1.23 16.25
C GLU A 129 1.89 1.00 16.90
N LEU A 130 2.70 0.08 16.40
CA LEU A 130 4.06 -0.14 16.88
C LEU A 130 4.93 1.12 16.71
N ALA A 131 4.79 1.84 15.60
CA ALA A 131 5.51 3.12 15.39
C ALA A 131 5.13 4.16 16.45
N ARG A 132 3.83 4.25 16.82
CA ARG A 132 3.37 5.13 17.88
C ARG A 132 3.98 4.76 19.23
N ASP A 133 3.93 3.48 19.62
CA ASP A 133 4.46 2.97 20.88
C ASP A 133 5.96 3.28 21.00
N ILE A 134 6.71 3.10 19.92
CA ILE A 134 8.15 3.40 19.89
C ILE A 134 8.40 4.90 19.96
N ALA A 135 7.63 5.73 19.25
CA ALA A 135 7.75 7.18 19.31
C ALA A 135 7.48 7.71 20.71
N GLU A 136 6.43 7.21 21.36
CA GLU A 136 6.08 7.56 22.74
C GLU A 136 7.19 7.12 23.71
N ARG A 137 7.67 5.87 23.58
CA ARG A 137 8.77 5.31 24.39
C ARG A 137 10.06 6.14 24.25
N PHE A 138 10.39 6.54 23.02
CA PHE A 138 11.54 7.40 22.75
C PHE A 138 11.36 8.78 23.38
N ASN A 139 10.21 9.42 23.17
CA ASN A 139 9.91 10.73 23.71
C ASN A 139 9.97 10.76 25.24
N ASN A 140 9.42 9.75 25.89
CA ASN A 140 9.44 9.60 27.35
C ASN A 140 10.88 9.37 27.88
N ARG A 141 11.70 8.60 27.15
CA ARG A 141 13.05 8.25 27.60
C ARG A 141 14.08 9.37 27.39
N TYR A 142 13.98 10.10 26.26
CA TYR A 142 15.00 11.08 25.87
C TYR A 142 14.49 12.51 25.80
N SER A 143 13.30 12.77 25.42
CA SER A 143 12.49 13.99 25.31
C SER A 143 11.71 14.03 24.00
N GLU A 144 10.75 14.93 23.89
CA GLU A 144 9.90 15.10 22.71
C GLU A 144 10.73 15.27 21.43
N THR A 145 10.64 14.28 20.55
CA THR A 145 11.42 14.17 19.32
C THR A 145 10.57 13.78 18.12
N PHE A 146 9.68 12.80 18.29
CA PHE A 146 8.80 12.30 17.24
C PHE A 146 7.36 12.73 17.47
N LYS A 147 6.64 13.03 16.39
CA LYS A 147 5.19 13.06 16.42
C LYS A 147 4.65 11.63 16.55
N LEU A 148 3.45 11.49 17.12
CA LEU A 148 2.74 10.21 17.20
C LEU A 148 1.83 10.09 15.99
N PRO A 149 2.17 9.30 14.96
CA PRO A 149 1.38 9.19 13.74
C PRO A 149 0.05 8.50 14.00
N GLU A 150 -1.02 8.93 13.32
CA GLU A 150 -2.33 8.26 13.40
C GLU A 150 -2.55 7.38 12.16
N PRO A 151 -2.93 6.09 12.32
CA PRO A 151 -3.31 5.26 11.20
C PRO A 151 -4.64 5.74 10.62
N LEU A 152 -4.67 5.97 9.30
CA LEU A 152 -5.89 6.29 8.58
C LEU A 152 -6.30 5.08 7.74
N VAL A 153 -7.34 4.37 8.19
CA VAL A 153 -7.87 3.22 7.44
C VAL A 153 -9.03 3.71 6.57
N PRO A 154 -8.95 3.60 5.24
CA PRO A 154 -10.03 4.00 4.35
C PRO A 154 -11.31 3.22 4.65
N LYS A 155 -12.44 3.92 4.78
CA LYS A 155 -13.75 3.31 5.11
C LYS A 155 -14.32 2.46 3.96
N VAL A 156 -13.97 2.76 2.72
CA VAL A 156 -14.50 2.10 1.50
C VAL A 156 -13.34 1.74 0.58
N GLY A 157 -13.38 0.56 -0.03
CA GLY A 157 -12.44 0.15 -1.09
C GLY A 157 -11.13 -0.45 -0.64
N GLY A 158 -10.93 -0.68 0.64
CA GLY A 158 -9.64 -1.16 1.16
C GLY A 158 -9.20 -2.54 0.66
N ARG A 159 -10.10 -3.37 0.09
CA ARG A 159 -9.75 -4.74 -0.31
C ARG A 159 -10.51 -5.19 -1.55
N ILE A 160 -9.85 -5.15 -2.69
CA ILE A 160 -10.35 -5.75 -3.93
C ILE A 160 -9.95 -7.22 -3.97
N MET A 161 -10.92 -8.08 -4.29
CA MET A 161 -10.74 -9.51 -4.32
C MET A 161 -10.38 -10.00 -5.72
N ASP A 162 -9.80 -11.19 -5.79
CA ASP A 162 -9.48 -11.89 -7.03
C ASP A 162 -10.74 -12.18 -7.84
N LEU A 163 -10.70 -11.98 -9.15
CA LEU A 163 -11.86 -12.13 -10.02
C LEU A 163 -12.28 -13.60 -10.25
N GLN A 164 -11.36 -14.55 -10.05
CA GLN A 164 -11.64 -15.99 -10.20
C GLN A 164 -11.86 -16.66 -8.84
N ASN A 165 -11.29 -16.08 -7.77
CA ASN A 165 -11.49 -16.56 -6.41
C ASN A 165 -11.81 -15.38 -5.47
N PRO A 166 -13.06 -14.92 -5.42
CA PRO A 166 -13.45 -13.72 -4.70
C PRO A 166 -13.37 -13.84 -3.16
N THR A 167 -12.87 -14.95 -2.64
CA THR A 167 -12.53 -15.11 -1.21
C THR A 167 -11.07 -14.74 -0.91
N LYS A 168 -10.24 -14.61 -1.95
CA LYS A 168 -8.83 -14.18 -1.85
C LYS A 168 -8.66 -12.75 -2.33
N LYS A 169 -7.72 -12.01 -1.71
CA LYS A 169 -7.36 -10.66 -2.16
C LYS A 169 -6.70 -10.72 -3.54
N MET A 170 -7.04 -9.80 -4.44
CA MET A 170 -6.33 -9.60 -5.71
C MET A 170 -4.84 -9.38 -5.43
N SER A 171 -3.99 -10.26 -5.92
CA SER A 171 -2.57 -10.29 -5.60
C SER A 171 -1.70 -10.27 -6.84
N LYS A 172 -0.53 -9.61 -6.74
CA LYS A 172 0.51 -9.62 -7.77
C LYS A 172 1.09 -11.02 -8.03
N SER A 173 0.93 -11.95 -7.11
CA SER A 173 1.45 -13.32 -7.16
C SER A 173 0.43 -14.34 -7.72
N ASP A 174 -0.61 -13.90 -8.42
CA ASP A 174 -1.49 -14.80 -9.16
C ASP A 174 -0.74 -15.39 -10.36
N GLU A 175 -0.36 -16.66 -10.26
CA GLU A 175 0.40 -17.37 -11.28
C GLU A 175 -0.39 -17.51 -12.60
N THR A 176 -1.71 -17.54 -12.55
CA THR A 176 -2.57 -17.66 -13.73
C THR A 176 -2.81 -16.34 -14.44
N GLY A 177 -2.69 -15.21 -13.72
CA GLY A 177 -3.00 -13.88 -14.20
C GLY A 177 -4.48 -13.63 -14.56
N LYS A 178 -5.36 -14.64 -14.39
CA LYS A 178 -6.78 -14.55 -14.77
C LYS A 178 -7.60 -13.80 -13.72
N GLY A 179 -7.25 -13.96 -12.45
CA GLY A 179 -7.95 -13.33 -11.33
C GLY A 179 -7.53 -11.89 -11.07
N CYS A 180 -6.51 -11.41 -11.78
CA CYS A 180 -5.86 -10.12 -11.52
C CYS A 180 -5.87 -9.21 -12.75
N ILE A 181 -6.27 -7.97 -12.60
CA ILE A 181 -6.09 -6.89 -13.60
C ILE A 181 -4.87 -6.07 -13.20
N TYR A 182 -3.92 -5.92 -14.11
CA TYR A 182 -2.80 -4.99 -13.94
C TYR A 182 -3.12 -3.68 -14.67
N ILE A 183 -2.77 -2.54 -14.07
CA ILE A 183 -3.19 -1.22 -14.57
C ILE A 183 -2.60 -0.84 -15.93
N LEU A 184 -1.53 -1.51 -16.38
CA LEU A 184 -0.91 -1.33 -17.70
C LEU A 184 -1.13 -2.52 -18.64
N ASP A 185 -2.05 -3.45 -18.32
CA ASP A 185 -2.47 -4.49 -19.26
C ASP A 185 -3.29 -3.90 -20.40
N ASP A 186 -3.31 -4.63 -21.53
CA ASP A 186 -4.25 -4.31 -22.61
C ASP A 186 -5.69 -4.20 -22.10
N ILE A 187 -6.36 -3.12 -22.48
CA ILE A 187 -7.69 -2.77 -21.97
C ILE A 187 -8.73 -3.83 -22.36
N ASN A 188 -8.63 -4.39 -23.58
CA ASN A 188 -9.56 -5.43 -24.02
C ASN A 188 -9.35 -6.75 -23.26
N VAL A 189 -8.10 -7.06 -22.90
CA VAL A 189 -7.79 -8.19 -22.02
C VAL A 189 -8.40 -7.98 -20.65
N SER A 190 -8.27 -6.77 -20.08
CA SER A 190 -8.85 -6.41 -18.78
C SER A 190 -10.39 -6.46 -18.80
N LYS A 191 -11.02 -5.96 -19.86
CA LYS A 191 -12.48 -6.11 -20.08
C LYS A 191 -12.93 -7.56 -20.13
N LYS A 192 -12.20 -8.44 -20.83
CA LYS A 192 -12.48 -9.87 -20.87
C LYS A 192 -12.36 -10.53 -19.50
N LYS A 193 -11.38 -10.11 -18.66
CA LYS A 193 -11.25 -10.61 -17.28
C LYS A 193 -12.49 -10.25 -16.44
N ILE A 194 -13.01 -9.03 -16.54
CA ILE A 194 -14.27 -8.64 -15.88
C ILE A 194 -15.44 -9.50 -16.37
N MET A 195 -15.58 -9.70 -17.69
CA MET A 195 -16.64 -10.53 -18.25
C MET A 195 -16.61 -11.97 -17.74
N SER A 196 -15.40 -12.52 -17.55
CA SER A 196 -15.18 -13.90 -17.07
C SER A 196 -15.08 -14.01 -15.53
N ALA A 197 -15.24 -12.92 -14.78
CA ALA A 197 -15.19 -12.95 -13.33
C ALA A 197 -16.24 -13.91 -12.74
N VAL A 198 -15.86 -14.66 -11.72
CA VAL A 198 -16.74 -15.64 -11.06
C VAL A 198 -17.87 -14.92 -10.31
N THR A 199 -19.09 -15.36 -10.55
CA THR A 199 -20.31 -14.97 -9.84
C THR A 199 -21.13 -16.22 -9.54
N ASP A 200 -22.10 -16.10 -8.62
CA ASP A 200 -23.05 -17.18 -8.32
C ASP A 200 -24.05 -17.44 -9.47
N SER A 201 -24.96 -18.39 -9.27
CA SER A 201 -25.97 -18.79 -10.26
C SER A 201 -27.31 -18.08 -10.12
N ASP A 202 -27.53 -17.28 -9.05
CA ASP A 202 -28.83 -16.63 -8.78
C ASP A 202 -29.19 -15.55 -9.80
N ASN A 203 -28.19 -15.02 -10.50
CA ASN A 203 -28.31 -13.90 -11.43
C ASN A 203 -28.99 -12.65 -10.84
N ALA A 204 -28.96 -12.51 -9.51
CA ALA A 204 -29.50 -11.39 -8.76
C ALA A 204 -28.38 -10.50 -8.23
N ILE A 205 -28.47 -9.19 -8.48
CA ILE A 205 -27.45 -8.21 -8.12
C ILE A 205 -27.80 -7.53 -6.81
N TYR A 206 -27.11 -7.92 -5.74
CA TYR A 206 -27.16 -7.28 -4.42
C TYR A 206 -25.82 -7.50 -3.69
N TYR A 207 -25.58 -6.66 -2.70
CA TYR A 207 -24.33 -6.66 -1.94
C TYR A 207 -24.44 -7.56 -0.72
N ASP A 208 -23.74 -8.67 -0.74
CA ASP A 208 -23.55 -9.59 0.39
C ASP A 208 -22.19 -10.27 0.26
N VAL A 209 -21.21 -9.77 1.00
CA VAL A 209 -19.83 -10.27 0.93
C VAL A 209 -19.72 -11.74 1.34
N LYS A 210 -20.58 -12.21 2.23
CA LYS A 210 -20.55 -13.57 2.75
C LYS A 210 -21.15 -14.58 1.78
N ASN A 211 -22.33 -14.28 1.24
CA ASN A 211 -23.08 -15.21 0.41
C ASN A 211 -22.86 -15.00 -1.09
N LYS A 212 -22.51 -13.76 -1.49
CA LYS A 212 -22.28 -13.34 -2.87
C LYS A 212 -20.93 -12.62 -3.05
N PRO A 213 -19.80 -13.23 -2.68
CA PRO A 213 -18.51 -12.55 -2.68
C PRO A 213 -18.10 -12.06 -4.08
N GLY A 214 -18.44 -12.78 -5.16
CA GLY A 214 -18.11 -12.40 -6.53
C GLY A 214 -18.79 -11.12 -6.97
N ILE A 215 -20.11 -11.06 -6.91
CA ILE A 215 -20.86 -9.87 -7.32
C ILE A 215 -20.60 -8.69 -6.38
N SER A 216 -20.42 -8.94 -5.06
CA SER A 216 -20.08 -7.89 -4.09
C SER A 216 -18.72 -7.26 -4.39
N ASN A 217 -17.73 -8.05 -4.82
CA ASN A 217 -16.44 -7.52 -5.27
C ASN A 217 -16.59 -6.65 -6.52
N LEU A 218 -17.36 -7.10 -7.50
CA LEU A 218 -17.61 -6.34 -8.73
C LEU A 218 -18.38 -5.04 -8.46
N LEU A 219 -19.38 -5.05 -7.56
CA LEU A 219 -20.09 -3.85 -7.10
C LEU A 219 -19.13 -2.86 -6.40
N THR A 220 -18.21 -3.37 -5.59
CA THR A 220 -17.20 -2.56 -4.92
C THR A 220 -16.29 -1.86 -5.94
N ILE A 221 -15.79 -2.59 -6.95
CA ILE A 221 -14.98 -2.02 -8.03
C ILE A 221 -15.77 -0.95 -8.78
N TYR A 222 -17.02 -1.23 -9.13
CA TYR A 222 -17.87 -0.31 -9.86
C TYR A 222 -18.09 0.98 -9.07
N SER A 223 -18.52 0.86 -7.81
CA SER A 223 -18.77 1.99 -6.92
C SER A 223 -17.58 2.93 -6.82
N ILE A 224 -16.37 2.39 -6.61
CA ILE A 224 -15.17 3.20 -6.43
C ILE A 224 -14.73 3.88 -7.72
N LEU A 225 -14.88 3.21 -8.86
CA LEU A 225 -14.45 3.78 -10.14
C LEU A 225 -15.46 4.77 -10.71
N SER A 226 -16.77 4.53 -10.53
CA SER A 226 -17.82 5.44 -11.01
C SER A 226 -18.13 6.59 -10.04
N GLY A 227 -17.82 6.42 -8.75
CA GLY A 227 -18.23 7.34 -7.68
C GLY A 227 -19.67 7.14 -7.21
N GLU A 228 -20.41 6.17 -7.75
CA GLU A 228 -21.77 5.86 -7.34
C GLU A 228 -21.78 4.96 -6.09
N SER A 229 -22.78 5.15 -5.22
CA SER A 229 -22.93 4.28 -4.06
C SER A 229 -23.32 2.85 -4.48
N ILE A 230 -22.94 1.86 -3.67
CA ILE A 230 -23.31 0.46 -3.90
C ILE A 230 -24.84 0.32 -3.96
N ASP A 231 -25.58 1.02 -3.09
CA ASP A 231 -27.05 0.96 -3.06
C ASP A 231 -27.65 1.49 -4.37
N ALA A 232 -27.15 2.59 -4.89
CA ALA A 232 -27.61 3.14 -6.19
C ALA A 232 -27.34 2.18 -7.36
N LEU A 233 -26.18 1.49 -7.34
CA LEU A 233 -25.87 0.46 -8.33
C LEU A 233 -26.78 -0.74 -8.22
N VAL A 234 -27.06 -1.21 -7.00
CA VAL A 234 -28.01 -2.32 -6.76
C VAL A 234 -29.40 -1.97 -7.27
N GLU A 235 -29.89 -0.77 -6.98
CA GLU A 235 -31.17 -0.28 -7.48
C GLU A 235 -31.22 -0.20 -9.01
N ARG A 236 -30.18 0.36 -9.65
CA ARG A 236 -30.05 0.46 -11.12
C ARG A 236 -30.12 -0.90 -11.81
N TYR A 237 -29.49 -1.91 -11.22
CA TYR A 237 -29.40 -3.24 -11.82
C TYR A 237 -30.43 -4.22 -11.28
N GLN A 238 -31.47 -3.74 -10.59
CA GLN A 238 -32.59 -4.57 -10.12
C GLN A 238 -33.28 -5.23 -11.33
N GLY A 239 -33.34 -6.56 -11.34
CA GLY A 239 -33.93 -7.32 -12.46
C GLY A 239 -33.04 -7.44 -13.71
N VAL A 240 -31.82 -6.90 -13.65
CA VAL A 240 -30.82 -7.01 -14.74
C VAL A 240 -29.90 -8.19 -14.46
N GLY A 241 -29.57 -8.98 -15.50
CA GLY A 241 -28.67 -10.12 -15.35
C GLY A 241 -27.19 -9.73 -15.26
N TYR A 242 -26.36 -10.64 -14.74
CA TYR A 242 -24.91 -10.45 -14.58
C TYR A 242 -24.18 -10.09 -15.89
N GLY A 243 -24.65 -10.58 -17.03
CA GLY A 243 -24.02 -10.28 -18.32
C GLY A 243 -24.00 -8.79 -18.64
N GLN A 244 -25.13 -8.08 -18.51
CA GLN A 244 -25.20 -6.64 -18.75
C GLN A 244 -24.42 -5.87 -17.68
N PHE A 245 -24.57 -6.22 -16.40
CA PHE A 245 -23.81 -5.59 -15.33
C PHE A 245 -22.29 -5.67 -15.56
N LYS A 246 -21.77 -6.86 -15.90
CA LYS A 246 -20.35 -7.05 -16.18
C LYS A 246 -19.89 -6.29 -17.42
N LYS A 247 -20.74 -6.16 -18.44
CA LYS A 247 -20.45 -5.39 -19.64
C LYS A 247 -20.26 -3.91 -19.29
N ASP A 248 -21.18 -3.34 -18.51
CA ASP A 248 -21.13 -1.94 -18.12
C ASP A 248 -19.92 -1.68 -17.17
N LEU A 249 -19.66 -2.59 -16.23
CA LEU A 249 -18.47 -2.52 -15.39
C LEU A 249 -17.17 -2.62 -16.21
N ALA A 250 -17.13 -3.47 -17.23
CA ALA A 250 -15.97 -3.59 -18.11
C ALA A 250 -15.67 -2.27 -18.84
N GLU A 251 -16.69 -1.53 -19.24
CA GLU A 251 -16.51 -0.18 -19.83
C GLU A 251 -15.98 0.81 -18.77
N VAL A 252 -16.52 0.82 -17.57
CA VAL A 252 -16.02 1.70 -16.48
C VAL A 252 -14.55 1.40 -16.16
N VAL A 253 -14.19 0.14 -16.02
CA VAL A 253 -12.79 -0.28 -15.80
C VAL A 253 -11.92 0.12 -17.00
N GLY A 254 -12.39 -0.12 -18.23
CA GLY A 254 -11.67 0.23 -19.45
C GLY A 254 -11.39 1.73 -19.56
N ASN A 255 -12.37 2.56 -19.25
CA ASN A 255 -12.22 4.02 -19.27
C ASN A 255 -11.23 4.53 -18.22
N GLU A 256 -11.23 3.94 -17.03
CA GLU A 256 -10.26 4.31 -15.99
C GLU A 256 -8.84 3.87 -16.36
N LEU A 257 -8.67 2.66 -16.91
CA LEU A 257 -7.38 2.18 -17.41
C LEU A 257 -6.87 3.06 -18.56
N GLN A 258 -7.74 3.51 -19.47
CA GLN A 258 -7.36 4.41 -20.56
C GLN A 258 -6.77 5.71 -20.03
N LYS A 259 -7.41 6.34 -19.02
CA LYS A 259 -6.87 7.56 -18.40
C LYS A 259 -5.48 7.32 -17.79
N ILE A 260 -5.27 6.15 -17.16
CA ILE A 260 -3.98 5.77 -16.59
C ILE A 260 -2.94 5.59 -17.70
N HIS A 261 -3.30 4.91 -18.80
CA HIS A 261 -2.40 4.69 -19.93
C HIS A 261 -2.01 6.01 -20.60
N ASP A 262 -2.98 6.89 -20.84
CA ASP A 262 -2.72 8.19 -21.45
C ASP A 262 -1.75 9.02 -20.60
N LYS A 263 -2.00 9.06 -19.28
CA LYS A 263 -1.11 9.77 -18.35
C LYS A 263 0.25 9.11 -18.23
N TYR A 264 0.32 7.77 -18.18
CA TYR A 264 1.58 7.04 -18.17
C TYR A 264 2.42 7.35 -19.41
N ASN A 265 1.80 7.33 -20.61
CA ASN A 265 2.49 7.65 -21.86
C ASN A 265 2.96 9.11 -21.91
N GLU A 266 2.18 10.04 -21.37
CA GLU A 266 2.57 11.45 -21.25
C GLU A 266 3.82 11.62 -20.38
N ILE A 267 3.79 11.08 -19.15
CA ILE A 267 4.87 11.28 -18.16
C ILE A 267 6.11 10.42 -18.44
N ASN A 268 5.97 9.33 -19.18
CA ASN A 268 7.09 8.44 -19.52
C ASN A 268 7.94 8.96 -20.69
N GLN A 269 7.65 10.16 -21.19
CA GLN A 269 8.43 10.81 -22.23
C GLN A 269 9.51 11.70 -21.62
N GLY A 270 10.73 11.60 -22.19
CA GLY A 270 11.86 12.40 -21.74
C GLY A 270 12.37 12.03 -20.35
N ASN A 271 12.84 13.04 -19.61
CA ASN A 271 13.44 12.89 -18.28
C ASN A 271 12.55 13.37 -17.11
N TYR A 272 11.24 13.50 -17.35
CA TYR A 272 10.30 14.04 -16.36
C TYR A 272 10.29 13.22 -15.07
N ILE A 273 10.24 11.88 -15.20
CA ILE A 273 10.23 10.96 -14.04
C ILE A 273 11.53 11.09 -13.24
N ASP A 274 12.69 11.08 -13.94
CA ASP A 274 13.99 11.19 -13.28
C ASP A 274 14.14 12.54 -12.55
N THR A 275 13.66 13.62 -13.14
CA THR A 275 13.65 14.96 -12.51
C THR A 275 12.84 14.94 -11.22
N ILE A 276 11.59 14.46 -11.25
CA ILE A 276 10.73 14.40 -10.06
C ILE A 276 11.32 13.49 -8.98
N LEU A 277 11.87 12.33 -9.35
CA LEU A 277 12.48 11.42 -8.40
C LEU A 277 13.71 12.03 -7.73
N ASN A 278 14.58 12.71 -8.49
CA ASN A 278 15.77 13.36 -7.95
C ASN A 278 15.41 14.53 -7.01
N GLU A 279 14.51 15.41 -7.42
CA GLU A 279 14.03 16.51 -6.57
C GLU A 279 13.37 15.99 -5.29
N GLY A 280 12.55 14.95 -5.42
CA GLY A 280 11.90 14.28 -4.30
C GLY A 280 12.90 13.64 -3.34
N ALA A 281 13.93 12.97 -3.87
CA ALA A 281 15.00 12.33 -3.11
C ALA A 281 15.82 13.37 -2.33
N ASP A 282 16.17 14.50 -2.94
CA ASP A 282 16.92 15.57 -2.27
C ASP A 282 16.11 16.20 -1.12
N LYS A 283 14.84 16.45 -1.34
CA LYS A 283 13.92 16.96 -0.31
C LYS A 283 13.75 15.95 0.84
N ALA A 284 13.55 14.68 0.52
CA ALA A 284 13.42 13.62 1.50
C ALA A 284 14.71 13.45 2.32
N ARG A 285 15.88 13.44 1.65
CA ARG A 285 17.19 13.35 2.30
C ARG A 285 17.44 14.52 3.24
N TYR A 286 17.11 15.74 2.85
CA TYR A 286 17.22 16.90 3.71
C TYR A 286 16.39 16.74 4.99
N MET A 287 15.14 16.33 4.87
CA MET A 287 14.23 16.10 6.01
C MET A 287 14.75 14.98 6.93
N ALA A 288 15.16 13.87 6.33
CA ALA A 288 15.68 12.69 7.04
C ALA A 288 16.94 13.02 7.84
N ARG A 289 17.91 13.71 7.24
CA ARG A 289 19.15 14.15 7.93
C ARG A 289 18.86 15.09 9.09
N LYS A 290 17.94 16.01 8.91
CA LYS A 290 17.54 16.94 9.98
C LYS A 290 16.92 16.20 11.17
N LYS A 291 16.05 15.21 10.88
CA LYS A 291 15.43 14.38 11.92
C LYS A 291 16.45 13.49 12.60
N LEU A 292 17.25 12.77 11.83
CA LEU A 292 18.29 11.88 12.37
C LEU A 292 19.27 12.64 13.28
N ALA A 293 19.75 13.79 12.86
CA ALA A 293 20.63 14.63 13.68
C ALA A 293 19.96 15.10 15.00
N LYS A 294 18.61 15.31 14.99
CA LYS A 294 17.86 15.58 16.24
C LYS A 294 17.88 14.36 17.15
N VAL A 295 17.63 13.17 16.60
CA VAL A 295 17.65 11.91 17.34
C VAL A 295 19.02 11.64 17.94
N GLU A 296 20.09 11.73 17.16
CA GLU A 296 21.47 11.48 17.58
C GLU A 296 21.90 12.40 18.74
N ARG A 297 21.53 13.69 18.68
CA ARG A 297 21.76 14.60 19.81
C ARG A 297 21.05 14.16 21.08
N LYS A 298 19.82 13.60 20.96
CA LYS A 298 19.03 13.16 22.12
C LYS A 298 19.57 11.88 22.74
N ILE A 299 20.04 10.93 21.93
CA ILE A 299 20.65 9.68 22.41
C ILE A 299 22.14 9.84 22.78
N GLY A 300 22.73 10.98 22.51
CA GLY A 300 24.12 11.27 22.92
C GLY A 300 25.21 10.70 22.00
N ILE A 301 24.88 10.35 20.75
CA ILE A 301 25.85 9.79 19.77
C ILE A 301 26.64 10.90 19.03
N THR A 302 26.19 12.13 19.04
CA THR A 302 26.87 13.24 18.37
C THR A 302 28.21 13.56 19.00
N ILE A 303 29.26 13.64 18.17
CA ILE A 303 30.55 14.19 18.59
C ILE A 303 30.31 15.67 18.96
N LYS A 304 30.53 16.02 20.23
CA LYS A 304 30.59 17.44 20.65
C LYS A 304 31.76 18.04 19.87
N LYS A 305 31.45 18.94 18.93
CA LYS A 305 32.47 19.84 18.37
C LYS A 305 32.81 20.91 19.39
#